data_93f83a496b46c39c27b633f452e06a0b
#
_entry.id   93f83a496b46c39c27b633f452e06a0b
#
_cell.length_a   1.000
_cell.length_b   1.000
_cell.length_c   1.000
_cell.angle_alpha   90.00
_cell.angle_beta   90.00
_cell.angle_gamma   90.00
#
_symmetry.space_group_name_H-M   'P 1'
#
loop_
_entity.id
_entity.type
_entity.pdbx_description
1 polymer ?
#
loop_
_entity_poly.entity_id
_entity_poly.type
_entity_poly.pdbx_seq_one_letter_code
_entity_poly.pdbx_strand_id
1 'polypeptide(L)'
;MTCLIPTLTARSIEAHLTDASPERVNAFLDSLAPGAMPAWDRETNAVTFCYHVPGAPAHMGVHLRINRVTDNHNAPRGVMRRVPGTDLYVAELTLAPTLRASYGFSTFMGPAPTTTPPPNFGVPPTAADPLNPSDTPYTSVLAGPLAPPQPEWEGAAWRRKAVRGSLSHEWLGHKPVHVYRPPGRARAVLLLTDAERWFGDIFLPGALESVGTADVLAGLAVIGVENLDKRDRLTTLGDNPGFISSLLGTVRALGLGGPTILAGQSLGGVTAVAAALRHPGRLAGVIAQSPSMWWAPGVEPSPALLGSTTRDYLPSLIDVHRPHPGTSIALSVGAREAASVAHVAGLDLELRARGATSSLTVVDGGHDYAWWRGDLLIQLRRILSANRQTHLVPSSALT
;
A
#
# COMPACT_ATOMS: atom_id res chain seq x y z
N MET A 1 -31.62 0.76 14.45
CA MET A 1 -31.55 -0.05 15.69
C MET A 1 -30.32 0.43 16.47
N THR A 2 -30.46 0.67 17.77
CA THR A 2 -29.33 1.08 18.61
C THR A 2 -28.57 -0.16 19.04
N CYS A 3 -27.24 -0.15 18.96
CA CYS A 3 -26.40 -1.25 19.43
C CYS A 3 -26.75 -1.57 20.91
N LEU A 4 -26.93 -2.85 21.21
CA LEU A 4 -27.30 -3.32 22.56
C LEU A 4 -26.15 -3.16 23.58
N ILE A 5 -24.94 -2.91 23.12
CA ILE A 5 -23.74 -2.76 23.96
C ILE A 5 -23.24 -1.30 23.83
N PRO A 6 -23.26 -0.51 24.91
CA PRO A 6 -22.87 0.91 24.87
C PRO A 6 -21.43 1.15 24.47
N THR A 7 -20.53 0.24 24.87
CA THR A 7 -19.10 0.31 24.58
C THR A 7 -18.62 -1.04 24.06
N LEU A 8 -18.16 -1.04 22.80
CA LEU A 8 -17.73 -2.25 22.10
C LEU A 8 -16.28 -2.61 22.50
N THR A 9 -16.11 -3.22 23.67
CA THR A 9 -14.86 -3.86 24.10
C THR A 9 -14.97 -5.37 24.02
N ALA A 10 -13.86 -6.08 23.91
CA ALA A 10 -13.88 -7.54 23.93
C ALA A 10 -14.59 -8.08 25.18
N ARG A 11 -14.33 -7.46 26.33
CA ARG A 11 -14.96 -7.83 27.62
C ARG A 11 -16.48 -7.59 27.62
N SER A 12 -16.95 -6.47 27.09
CA SER A 12 -18.40 -6.17 27.05
C SER A 12 -19.13 -7.10 26.10
N ILE A 13 -18.52 -7.44 24.95
CA ILE A 13 -19.06 -8.40 23.98
C ILE A 13 -19.14 -9.79 24.63
N GLU A 14 -18.07 -10.27 25.26
CA GLU A 14 -18.04 -11.54 25.97
C GLU A 14 -19.11 -11.59 27.08
N ALA A 15 -19.19 -10.57 27.94
CA ALA A 15 -20.19 -10.53 29.01
C ALA A 15 -21.63 -10.55 28.51
N HIS A 16 -21.91 -9.98 27.34
CA HIS A 16 -23.24 -9.92 26.75
C HIS A 16 -23.63 -11.21 26.02
N LEU A 17 -22.68 -11.92 25.43
CA LEU A 17 -22.89 -13.02 24.50
C LEU A 17 -22.39 -14.39 25.00
N THR A 18 -21.81 -14.49 26.19
CA THR A 18 -21.49 -15.82 26.77
C THR A 18 -22.74 -16.69 26.81
N ASP A 19 -22.63 -17.90 26.29
CA ASP A 19 -23.70 -18.89 26.15
C ASP A 19 -24.95 -18.39 25.40
N ALA A 20 -24.78 -17.35 24.56
CA ALA A 20 -25.86 -16.82 23.74
C ALA A 20 -26.24 -17.80 22.63
N SER A 21 -27.53 -17.87 22.31
CA SER A 21 -28.00 -18.63 21.14
C SER A 21 -27.50 -17.99 19.83
N PRO A 22 -27.44 -18.77 18.73
CA PRO A 22 -27.07 -18.25 17.41
C PRO A 22 -27.91 -17.04 16.97
N GLU A 23 -29.21 -17.02 17.30
CA GLU A 23 -30.12 -15.92 16.99
C GLU A 23 -29.72 -14.64 17.72
N ARG A 24 -29.26 -14.78 18.97
CA ARG A 24 -28.79 -13.63 19.78
C ARG A 24 -27.46 -13.10 19.27
N VAL A 25 -26.55 -13.97 18.84
CA VAL A 25 -25.29 -13.56 18.19
C VAL A 25 -25.59 -12.81 16.89
N ASN A 26 -26.47 -13.35 16.03
CA ASN A 26 -26.86 -12.68 14.78
C ASN A 26 -27.55 -11.33 15.07
N ALA A 27 -28.47 -11.27 16.01
CA ALA A 27 -29.13 -10.01 16.37
C ALA A 27 -28.15 -8.95 16.89
N PHE A 28 -27.09 -9.35 17.60
CA PHE A 28 -26.01 -8.44 17.98
C PHE A 28 -25.26 -7.92 16.74
N LEU A 29 -24.84 -8.82 15.84
CA LEU A 29 -24.10 -8.43 14.62
C LEU A 29 -24.95 -7.50 13.73
N ASP A 30 -26.23 -7.81 13.56
CA ASP A 30 -27.19 -7.00 12.78
C ASP A 30 -27.46 -5.62 13.43
N SER A 31 -27.24 -5.49 14.74
CA SER A 31 -27.39 -4.22 15.46
C SER A 31 -26.22 -3.27 15.29
N LEU A 32 -25.07 -3.77 14.78
CA LEU A 32 -23.89 -2.95 14.56
C LEU A 32 -24.09 -2.01 13.37
N ALA A 33 -23.81 -0.74 13.56
CA ALA A 33 -23.82 0.21 12.45
C ALA A 33 -22.67 -0.11 11.47
N PRO A 34 -22.83 0.14 10.17
CA PRO A 34 -21.73 0.04 9.22
C PRO A 34 -20.50 0.83 9.69
N GLY A 35 -19.35 0.18 9.74
CA GLY A 35 -18.11 0.79 10.23
C GLY A 35 -17.99 0.90 11.76
N ALA A 36 -18.89 0.29 12.54
CA ALA A 36 -18.75 0.21 13.99
C ALA A 36 -17.59 -0.69 14.44
N MET A 37 -17.14 -1.60 13.57
CA MET A 37 -15.98 -2.45 13.79
C MET A 37 -14.92 -2.17 12.71
N PRO A 38 -13.63 -2.25 13.05
CA PRO A 38 -13.04 -2.39 14.40
C PRO A 38 -13.35 -1.19 15.29
N ALA A 39 -13.75 -1.45 16.54
CA ALA A 39 -14.12 -0.39 17.46
C ALA A 39 -12.89 0.19 18.16
N TRP A 40 -12.68 1.49 18.01
CA TRP A 40 -11.59 2.24 18.65
C TRP A 40 -12.07 2.90 19.94
N ASP A 41 -11.41 2.60 21.03
CA ASP A 41 -11.44 3.43 22.24
C ASP A 41 -10.36 4.52 22.09
N ARG A 42 -10.80 5.76 21.98
CA ARG A 42 -9.90 6.91 21.75
C ARG A 42 -9.10 7.33 22.99
N GLU A 43 -9.53 6.93 24.17
CA GLU A 43 -8.84 7.25 25.43
C GLU A 43 -7.68 6.29 25.67
N THR A 44 -7.91 5.00 25.43
CA THR A 44 -6.93 3.94 25.73
C THR A 44 -6.16 3.48 24.50
N ASN A 45 -6.60 3.86 23.28
CA ASN A 45 -6.15 3.32 22.00
C ASN A 45 -6.35 1.79 21.88
N ALA A 46 -7.26 1.23 22.66
CA ALA A 46 -7.69 -0.16 22.50
C ALA A 46 -8.58 -0.27 21.26
N VAL A 47 -8.34 -1.32 20.49
CA VAL A 47 -9.09 -1.62 19.27
C VAL A 47 -9.68 -3.01 19.39
N THR A 48 -10.99 -3.09 19.35
CA THR A 48 -11.74 -4.34 19.44
C THR A 48 -12.12 -4.83 18.06
N PHE A 49 -11.87 -6.11 17.81
CA PHE A 49 -12.27 -6.84 16.62
C PHE A 49 -13.23 -7.95 17.02
N CYS A 50 -14.21 -8.25 16.19
CA CYS A 50 -15.00 -9.47 16.30
C CYS A 50 -15.13 -10.15 14.93
N TYR A 51 -15.20 -11.47 14.94
CA TYR A 51 -15.35 -12.28 13.74
C TYR A 51 -16.24 -13.49 14.02
N HIS A 52 -17.27 -13.67 13.20
CA HIS A 52 -18.23 -14.73 13.35
C HIS A 52 -17.95 -15.84 12.33
N VAL A 53 -17.90 -17.07 12.79
CA VAL A 53 -17.71 -18.27 11.95
C VAL A 53 -18.87 -19.22 12.24
N PRO A 54 -20.00 -19.08 11.53
CA PRO A 54 -21.21 -19.89 11.80
C PRO A 54 -20.91 -21.38 11.79
N GLY A 55 -21.34 -22.08 12.84
CA GLY A 55 -21.13 -23.52 13.00
C GLY A 55 -19.67 -23.94 13.25
N ALA A 56 -18.81 -23.03 13.68
CA ALA A 56 -17.39 -23.35 13.96
C ALA A 56 -17.25 -24.51 14.96
N PRO A 57 -16.49 -25.58 14.64
CA PRO A 57 -16.18 -26.64 15.58
C PRO A 57 -15.52 -26.13 16.85
N ALA A 58 -15.68 -26.82 17.99
CA ALA A 58 -15.18 -26.37 19.29
C ALA A 58 -13.67 -26.09 19.31
N HIS A 59 -12.91 -26.82 18.51
CA HIS A 59 -11.43 -26.76 18.44
C HIS A 59 -10.91 -25.85 17.32
N MET A 60 -11.80 -25.17 16.59
CA MET A 60 -11.38 -24.17 15.59
C MET A 60 -10.92 -22.89 16.27
N GLY A 61 -9.79 -22.36 15.82
CA GLY A 61 -9.30 -21.04 16.19
C GLY A 61 -9.42 -20.04 15.04
N VAL A 62 -9.41 -18.76 15.38
CA VAL A 62 -9.35 -17.65 14.43
C VAL A 62 -8.11 -16.80 14.72
N HIS A 63 -7.42 -16.40 13.67
CA HIS A 63 -6.27 -15.52 13.73
C HIS A 63 -6.59 -14.22 13.00
N LEU A 64 -6.49 -13.11 13.71
CA LEU A 64 -6.52 -11.75 13.18
C LEU A 64 -5.13 -11.39 12.70
N ARG A 65 -4.97 -11.30 11.38
CA ARG A 65 -3.71 -10.86 10.78
C ARG A 65 -3.78 -9.38 10.44
N ILE A 66 -2.97 -8.57 11.12
CA ILE A 66 -2.74 -7.15 10.80
C ILE A 66 -1.31 -7.02 10.31
N ASN A 67 -1.11 -6.41 9.14
CA ASN A 67 0.21 -6.28 8.52
C ASN A 67 1.23 -5.63 9.47
N ARG A 68 2.35 -6.32 9.72
CA ARG A 68 3.44 -5.92 10.62
C ARG A 68 3.02 -5.64 12.08
N VAL A 69 1.87 -6.16 12.50
CA VAL A 69 1.38 -6.03 13.89
C VAL A 69 1.15 -7.39 14.51
N THR A 70 0.43 -8.28 13.83
CA THR A 70 0.09 -9.63 14.29
C THR A 70 0.51 -10.70 13.28
N ASP A 71 1.52 -10.42 12.48
CA ASP A 71 2.12 -11.37 11.55
C ASP A 71 3.58 -11.68 11.92
N ASN A 72 4.23 -12.55 11.17
CA ASN A 72 5.58 -13.04 11.42
C ASN A 72 5.74 -13.53 12.87
N HIS A 73 6.73 -13.04 13.60
CA HIS A 73 7.01 -13.43 14.99
C HIS A 73 5.97 -12.92 16.00
N ASN A 74 5.08 -12.00 15.59
CA ASN A 74 3.99 -11.47 16.39
C ASN A 74 2.67 -12.23 16.19
N ALA A 75 2.66 -13.32 15.43
CA ALA A 75 1.45 -14.09 15.14
C ALA A 75 0.65 -14.48 16.40
N PRO A 76 1.27 -14.86 17.54
CA PRO A 76 0.52 -15.19 18.75
C PRO A 76 -0.40 -14.04 19.25
N ARG A 77 -0.04 -12.78 18.99
CA ARG A 77 -0.86 -11.62 19.37
C ARG A 77 -2.18 -11.51 18.60
N GLY A 78 -2.26 -12.15 17.43
CA GLY A 78 -3.43 -12.14 16.57
C GLY A 78 -4.40 -13.30 16.85
N VAL A 79 -4.08 -14.22 17.76
CA VAL A 79 -4.99 -15.31 18.11
C VAL A 79 -6.20 -14.76 18.84
N MET A 80 -7.37 -14.92 18.26
CA MET A 80 -8.62 -14.43 18.82
C MET A 80 -9.18 -15.39 19.87
N ARG A 81 -9.86 -14.85 20.86
CA ARG A 81 -10.58 -15.65 21.85
C ARG A 81 -11.99 -15.93 21.36
N ARG A 82 -12.42 -17.17 21.52
CA ARG A 82 -13.81 -17.55 21.27
C ARG A 82 -14.69 -17.09 22.44
N VAL A 83 -15.79 -16.44 22.18
CA VAL A 83 -16.81 -16.12 23.20
C VAL A 83 -17.42 -17.45 23.66
N PRO A 84 -17.39 -17.76 24.98
CA PRO A 84 -17.84 -19.05 25.49
C PRO A 84 -19.27 -19.39 25.02
N GLY A 85 -19.50 -20.65 24.66
CA GLY A 85 -20.79 -21.16 24.20
C GLY A 85 -21.24 -20.67 22.82
N THR A 86 -20.43 -19.89 22.11
CA THR A 86 -20.79 -19.33 20.78
C THR A 86 -19.77 -19.71 19.69
N ASP A 87 -20.00 -19.24 18.48
CA ASP A 87 -19.10 -19.29 17.33
C ASP A 87 -18.57 -17.88 16.93
N LEU A 88 -18.67 -16.93 17.84
CA LEU A 88 -18.09 -15.58 17.73
C LEU A 88 -16.70 -15.54 18.37
N TYR A 89 -15.78 -14.84 17.72
CA TYR A 89 -14.41 -14.62 18.20
C TYR A 89 -14.16 -13.13 18.38
N VAL A 90 -13.40 -12.78 19.43
CA VAL A 90 -13.04 -11.40 19.76
C VAL A 90 -11.55 -11.27 20.01
N ALA A 91 -11.00 -10.12 19.65
CA ALA A 91 -9.65 -9.69 20.02
C ALA A 91 -9.66 -8.22 20.40
N GLU A 92 -8.77 -7.84 21.32
CA GLU A 92 -8.53 -6.46 21.68
C GLU A 92 -7.03 -6.19 21.70
N LEU A 93 -6.60 -5.14 20.99
CA LEU A 93 -5.19 -4.77 20.85
C LEU A 93 -5.03 -3.27 21.09
N THR A 94 -4.01 -2.88 21.84
CA THR A 94 -3.60 -1.46 21.90
C THR A 94 -2.78 -1.13 20.67
N LEU A 95 -3.25 -0.17 19.84
CA LEU A 95 -2.64 0.21 18.59
C LEU A 95 -2.42 1.72 18.54
N ALA A 96 -1.40 2.16 17.80
CA ALA A 96 -1.16 3.59 17.62
C ALA A 96 -2.31 4.25 16.82
N PRO A 97 -2.81 5.42 17.26
CA PRO A 97 -3.93 6.08 16.59
C PRO A 97 -3.59 6.59 15.18
N THR A 98 -2.32 6.62 14.81
CA THR A 98 -1.81 6.98 13.47
C THR A 98 -1.70 5.79 12.52
N LEU A 99 -1.87 4.56 13.02
CA LEU A 99 -1.69 3.33 12.25
C LEU A 99 -2.65 3.25 11.06
N ARG A 100 -2.10 2.89 9.90
CA ARG A 100 -2.88 2.42 8.75
C ARG A 100 -2.30 1.11 8.24
N ALA A 101 -3.12 0.04 8.23
CA ALA A 101 -2.69 -1.29 7.83
C ALA A 101 -3.83 -2.10 7.21
N SER A 102 -3.50 -3.01 6.31
CA SER A 102 -4.43 -4.07 5.91
C SER A 102 -4.54 -5.12 7.01
N TYR A 103 -5.75 -5.66 7.17
CA TYR A 103 -6.01 -6.78 8.06
C TYR A 103 -7.03 -7.73 7.49
N GLY A 104 -7.09 -8.94 8.04
CA GLY A 104 -8.08 -9.95 7.69
C GLY A 104 -8.03 -11.11 8.67
N PHE A 105 -8.94 -12.05 8.50
CA PHE A 105 -9.09 -13.20 9.38
C PHE A 105 -8.73 -14.49 8.66
N SER A 106 -8.11 -15.42 9.38
CA SER A 106 -7.93 -16.80 8.92
C SER A 106 -8.31 -17.77 10.01
N THR A 107 -8.90 -18.89 9.63
CA THR A 107 -9.21 -19.98 10.56
C THR A 107 -8.06 -20.99 10.61
N PHE A 108 -7.90 -21.67 11.74
CA PHE A 108 -6.93 -22.74 11.88
C PHE A 108 -7.50 -23.86 12.74
N MET A 109 -6.97 -25.08 12.53
CA MET A 109 -7.27 -26.26 13.31
C MET A 109 -5.99 -26.72 14.02
N GLY A 110 -6.09 -27.08 15.30
CA GLY A 110 -4.94 -27.51 16.09
C GLY A 110 -4.23 -26.36 16.83
N PRO A 111 -2.88 -26.44 17.02
CA PRO A 111 -2.17 -25.45 17.82
C PRO A 111 -2.20 -24.07 17.19
N ALA A 112 -2.28 -23.05 18.04
CA ALA A 112 -2.27 -21.65 17.59
C ALA A 112 -0.98 -21.32 16.82
N PRO A 113 -1.06 -20.46 15.77
CA PRO A 113 0.11 -20.08 15.00
C PRO A 113 1.10 -19.28 15.85
N THR A 114 2.35 -19.74 15.88
CA THR A 114 3.46 -19.05 16.56
C THR A 114 4.22 -18.11 15.65
N THR A 115 4.21 -18.42 14.34
CA THR A 115 4.75 -17.55 13.28
C THR A 115 3.81 -17.63 12.08
N THR A 116 3.75 -16.58 11.26
CA THR A 116 3.16 -16.69 9.93
C THR A 116 4.25 -17.16 8.96
N PRO A 117 3.92 -18.03 8.00
CA PRO A 117 4.87 -18.40 6.97
C PRO A 117 5.42 -17.15 6.26
N PRO A 118 6.69 -17.17 5.84
CA PRO A 118 7.23 -16.10 5.00
C PRO A 118 6.33 -15.87 3.78
N PRO A 119 6.22 -14.66 3.26
CA PRO A 119 5.35 -14.32 2.12
C PRO A 119 5.55 -15.21 0.89
N ASN A 120 6.69 -15.90 0.81
CA ASN A 120 7.07 -16.79 -0.29
C ASN A 120 6.41 -18.16 -0.25
N PHE A 121 5.83 -18.58 0.88
CA PHE A 121 5.26 -19.92 1.09
C PHE A 121 3.73 -19.94 1.18
N GLY A 122 3.06 -18.96 0.58
CA GLY A 122 1.61 -18.88 0.65
C GLY A 122 1.16 -18.48 2.06
N VAL A 123 0.97 -17.20 2.29
CA VAL A 123 0.24 -16.74 3.46
C VAL A 123 -1.13 -17.42 3.41
N PRO A 124 -1.62 -18.03 4.50
CA PRO A 124 -2.97 -18.57 4.53
C PRO A 124 -3.94 -17.51 4.02
N PRO A 125 -4.85 -17.84 3.11
CA PRO A 125 -5.82 -16.88 2.61
C PRO A 125 -6.56 -16.27 3.81
N THR A 126 -6.56 -14.95 3.88
CA THR A 126 -7.39 -14.21 4.85
C THR A 126 -8.72 -13.89 4.20
N ALA A 127 -9.78 -13.80 5.01
CA ALA A 127 -11.05 -13.20 4.64
C ALA A 127 -11.07 -11.75 5.12
N ALA A 128 -11.63 -10.86 4.32
CA ALA A 128 -11.91 -9.49 4.74
C ALA A 128 -12.92 -9.48 5.89
N ASP A 129 -12.93 -8.40 6.66
CA ASP A 129 -13.88 -8.20 7.74
C ASP A 129 -15.28 -7.87 7.20
N PRO A 130 -16.30 -8.71 7.41
CA PRO A 130 -17.65 -8.41 6.96
C PRO A 130 -18.24 -7.15 7.61
N LEU A 131 -17.75 -6.75 8.79
CA LEU A 131 -18.20 -5.57 9.53
C LEU A 131 -17.43 -4.30 9.13
N ASN A 132 -16.34 -4.45 8.37
CA ASN A 132 -15.59 -3.36 7.75
C ASN A 132 -15.32 -3.73 6.28
N PRO A 133 -16.37 -3.69 5.45
CA PRO A 133 -16.30 -4.21 4.08
C PRO A 133 -15.24 -3.45 3.27
N SER A 134 -14.48 -4.20 2.53
CA SER A 134 -13.46 -3.76 1.58
C SER A 134 -13.80 -4.25 0.18
N ASP A 135 -13.21 -3.63 -0.84
CA ASP A 135 -13.38 -4.10 -2.22
C ASP A 135 -12.55 -5.33 -2.56
N THR A 136 -11.77 -5.82 -1.62
CA THR A 136 -11.07 -7.11 -1.75
C THR A 136 -11.70 -8.15 -0.84
N PRO A 137 -11.88 -9.39 -1.29
CA PRO A 137 -12.42 -10.45 -0.44
C PRO A 137 -11.43 -10.94 0.61
N TYR A 138 -10.19 -10.46 0.58
CA TYR A 138 -9.08 -11.01 1.38
C TYR A 138 -8.65 -10.13 2.55
N THR A 139 -8.83 -8.81 2.43
CA THR A 139 -8.35 -7.87 3.45
C THR A 139 -9.25 -6.65 3.56
N SER A 140 -9.40 -6.15 4.77
CA SER A 140 -9.97 -4.83 5.08
C SER A 140 -8.88 -3.85 5.48
N VAL A 141 -9.19 -2.56 5.55
CA VAL A 141 -8.25 -1.52 5.98
C VAL A 141 -8.60 -1.07 7.39
N LEU A 142 -7.62 -1.18 8.28
CA LEU A 142 -7.63 -0.56 9.60
C LEU A 142 -7.00 0.83 9.47
N ALA A 143 -7.75 1.86 9.82
CA ALA A 143 -7.27 3.22 9.90
C ALA A 143 -7.50 3.77 11.31
N GLY A 144 -6.45 4.13 12.00
CA GLY A 144 -6.54 4.81 13.28
C GLY A 144 -7.16 6.21 13.15
N PRO A 145 -7.71 6.76 14.24
CA PRO A 145 -8.42 8.05 14.20
C PRO A 145 -7.54 9.25 13.84
N LEU A 146 -6.21 9.10 13.90
CA LEU A 146 -5.22 10.11 13.49
C LEU A 146 -4.43 9.67 12.24
N ALA A 147 -4.78 8.56 11.60
CA ALA A 147 -4.16 8.15 10.35
C ALA A 147 -4.49 9.16 9.24
N PRO A 148 -3.55 9.49 8.34
CA PRO A 148 -3.81 10.39 7.24
C PRO A 148 -5.05 9.97 6.44
N PRO A 149 -6.02 10.85 6.18
CA PRO A 149 -7.25 10.50 5.47
C PRO A 149 -6.95 10.11 4.02
N GLN A 150 -7.80 9.28 3.45
CA GLN A 150 -7.72 8.85 2.05
C GLN A 150 -9.11 8.99 1.38
N PRO A 151 -9.66 10.21 1.29
CA PRO A 151 -11.02 10.44 0.82
C PRO A 151 -11.25 9.96 -0.62
N GLU A 152 -10.18 9.84 -1.42
CA GLU A 152 -10.24 9.34 -2.79
C GLU A 152 -10.73 7.89 -2.87
N TRP A 153 -10.61 7.12 -1.79
CA TRP A 153 -11.08 5.73 -1.70
C TRP A 153 -12.33 5.56 -0.82
N GLU A 154 -12.98 6.65 -0.42
CA GLU A 154 -14.20 6.60 0.41
C GLU A 154 -15.49 6.80 -0.41
N GLY A 155 -15.38 7.32 -1.63
CA GLY A 155 -16.50 7.72 -2.47
C GLY A 155 -17.18 6.57 -3.23
N ALA A 156 -18.49 6.76 -3.52
CA ALA A 156 -19.28 5.80 -4.31
C ALA A 156 -18.77 5.64 -5.76
N ALA A 157 -18.10 6.65 -6.32
CA ALA A 157 -17.56 6.58 -7.68
C ALA A 157 -16.42 5.58 -7.79
N TRP A 158 -15.53 5.54 -6.80
CA TRP A 158 -14.48 4.55 -6.73
C TRP A 158 -15.02 3.12 -6.60
N ARG A 159 -16.04 2.92 -5.73
CA ARG A 159 -16.68 1.61 -5.53
C ARG A 159 -17.32 1.03 -6.79
N ARG A 160 -17.85 1.87 -7.67
CA ARG A 160 -18.47 1.42 -8.93
C ARG A 160 -17.46 1.01 -10.00
N LYS A 161 -16.16 1.23 -9.79
CA LYS A 161 -15.08 0.99 -10.76
C LYS A 161 -15.38 1.58 -12.16
N ALA A 162 -16.09 2.70 -12.18
CA ALA A 162 -16.46 3.43 -13.38
C ALA A 162 -15.66 4.74 -13.47
N VAL A 163 -15.16 5.05 -14.65
CA VAL A 163 -14.41 6.27 -14.94
C VAL A 163 -15.09 7.08 -16.05
N ARG A 164 -14.97 8.40 -15.98
CA ARG A 164 -15.38 9.33 -17.04
C ARG A 164 -14.34 9.42 -18.16
N GLY A 165 -13.09 9.21 -17.80
CA GLY A 165 -11.98 9.06 -18.73
C GLY A 165 -12.07 7.77 -19.53
N SER A 166 -10.96 7.35 -20.11
CA SER A 166 -10.90 6.09 -20.85
C SER A 166 -9.87 5.13 -20.24
N LEU A 167 -10.22 3.86 -20.27
CA LEU A 167 -9.34 2.73 -19.97
C LEU A 167 -9.06 1.97 -21.25
N SER A 168 -7.79 1.68 -21.51
CA SER A 168 -7.37 0.82 -22.61
C SER A 168 -6.27 -0.13 -22.19
N HIS A 169 -6.08 -1.19 -22.96
CA HIS A 169 -5.03 -2.19 -22.76
C HIS A 169 -4.09 -2.16 -23.96
N GLU A 170 -2.81 -2.20 -23.67
CA GLU A 170 -1.72 -2.21 -24.62
C GLU A 170 -0.74 -3.33 -24.27
N TRP A 171 0.35 -3.43 -24.99
CA TRP A 171 1.38 -4.42 -24.73
C TRP A 171 2.77 -3.80 -24.73
N LEU A 172 3.59 -4.19 -23.76
CA LEU A 172 5.03 -3.93 -23.70
C LEU A 172 5.77 -5.27 -23.82
N GLY A 173 6.15 -5.62 -25.05
CA GLY A 173 6.59 -6.99 -25.33
C GLY A 173 5.46 -7.99 -25.05
N HIS A 174 5.65 -8.87 -24.08
CA HIS A 174 4.65 -9.86 -23.65
C HIS A 174 3.84 -9.45 -22.43
N LYS A 175 4.11 -8.25 -21.89
CA LYS A 175 3.44 -7.75 -20.67
C LYS A 175 2.22 -6.92 -20.99
N PRO A 176 1.08 -7.18 -20.32
CA PRO A 176 -0.07 -6.30 -20.41
C PRO A 176 0.26 -4.92 -19.83
N VAL A 177 -0.24 -3.89 -20.50
CA VAL A 177 -0.14 -2.49 -20.06
C VAL A 177 -1.53 -1.91 -19.96
N HIS A 178 -1.86 -1.41 -18.79
CA HIS A 178 -3.11 -0.70 -18.55
C HIS A 178 -2.89 0.79 -18.72
N VAL A 179 -3.77 1.44 -19.44
CA VAL A 179 -3.68 2.89 -19.69
C VAL A 179 -4.97 3.56 -19.27
N TYR A 180 -4.85 4.52 -18.37
CA TYR A 180 -5.93 5.44 -18.03
C TYR A 180 -5.62 6.81 -18.63
N ARG A 181 -6.58 7.39 -19.35
CA ARG A 181 -6.55 8.77 -19.82
C ARG A 181 -7.65 9.56 -19.12
N PRO A 182 -7.31 10.68 -18.46
CA PRO A 182 -8.29 11.50 -17.77
C PRO A 182 -9.28 12.14 -18.76
N PRO A 183 -10.44 12.61 -18.29
CA PRO A 183 -11.31 13.44 -19.11
C PRO A 183 -10.55 14.68 -19.60
N GLY A 184 -10.49 14.88 -20.93
CA GLY A 184 -9.76 15.98 -21.55
C GLY A 184 -8.27 15.68 -21.76
N ARG A 185 -7.46 16.75 -21.87
CA ARG A 185 -6.03 16.62 -22.17
C ARG A 185 -5.23 16.17 -20.94
N ALA A 186 -4.43 15.13 -21.10
CA ALA A 186 -3.44 14.74 -20.10
C ALA A 186 -2.37 15.84 -19.95
N ARG A 187 -2.06 16.21 -18.71
CA ARG A 187 -1.09 17.26 -18.35
C ARG A 187 0.19 16.69 -17.73
N ALA A 188 0.13 15.46 -17.26
CA ALA A 188 1.25 14.72 -16.68
C ALA A 188 1.01 13.21 -16.87
N VAL A 189 2.05 12.43 -16.72
CA VAL A 189 2.00 10.97 -16.87
C VAL A 189 2.59 10.31 -15.63
N LEU A 190 1.86 9.36 -15.07
CA LEU A 190 2.34 8.44 -14.05
C LEU A 190 2.61 7.08 -14.69
N LEU A 191 3.85 6.61 -14.59
CA LEU A 191 4.22 5.23 -14.85
C LEU A 191 4.16 4.43 -13.56
N LEU A 192 3.57 3.23 -13.60
CA LEU A 192 3.44 2.33 -12.46
C LEU A 192 3.91 0.92 -12.80
N THR A 193 4.60 0.30 -11.86
CA THR A 193 4.75 -1.15 -11.78
C THR A 193 3.56 -1.77 -11.02
N ASP A 194 3.43 -3.09 -11.06
CA ASP A 194 2.39 -3.81 -10.32
C ASP A 194 0.95 -3.34 -10.68
N ALA A 195 0.68 -3.14 -11.99
CA ALA A 195 -0.58 -2.59 -12.49
C ALA A 195 -1.79 -3.44 -12.11
N GLU A 196 -1.63 -4.75 -11.98
CA GLU A 196 -2.67 -5.68 -11.52
C GLU A 196 -3.27 -5.25 -10.18
N ARG A 197 -2.49 -4.59 -9.32
CA ARG A 197 -2.98 -4.02 -8.05
C ARG A 197 -3.61 -2.65 -8.24
N TRP A 198 -2.96 -1.78 -9.02
CA TRP A 198 -3.36 -0.38 -9.16
C TRP A 198 -4.62 -0.20 -10.02
N PHE A 199 -4.83 -1.05 -11.02
CA PHE A 199 -6.03 -1.06 -11.85
C PHE A 199 -7.08 -2.07 -11.39
N GLY A 200 -6.68 -3.04 -10.57
CA GLY A 200 -7.56 -4.05 -9.95
C GLY A 200 -8.18 -3.57 -8.64
N ASP A 201 -7.67 -4.10 -7.52
CA ASP A 201 -8.26 -3.91 -6.19
C ASP A 201 -8.22 -2.45 -5.71
N ILE A 202 -7.12 -1.74 -5.99
CA ILE A 202 -6.94 -0.35 -5.55
C ILE A 202 -7.76 0.60 -6.41
N PHE A 203 -7.90 0.28 -7.68
CA PHE A 203 -8.59 1.06 -8.69
C PHE A 203 -8.24 2.55 -8.68
N LEU A 204 -6.94 2.83 -8.85
CA LEU A 204 -6.39 4.20 -8.88
C LEU A 204 -7.12 5.13 -9.88
N PRO A 205 -7.54 4.70 -11.09
CA PRO A 205 -8.31 5.56 -11.99
C PRO A 205 -9.55 6.17 -11.36
N GLY A 206 -10.31 5.38 -10.59
CA GLY A 206 -11.49 5.87 -9.87
C GLY A 206 -11.15 6.85 -8.75
N ALA A 207 -10.04 6.60 -8.04
CA ALA A 207 -9.54 7.53 -7.02
C ALA A 207 -9.11 8.87 -7.63
N LEU A 208 -8.45 8.85 -8.81
CA LEU A 208 -8.06 10.07 -9.53
C LEU A 208 -9.26 10.86 -10.05
N GLU A 209 -10.38 10.22 -10.33
CA GLU A 209 -11.61 10.93 -10.74
C GLU A 209 -12.44 11.47 -9.59
N SER A 210 -12.13 11.08 -8.35
CA SER A 210 -12.77 11.64 -7.15
C SER A 210 -12.17 12.97 -6.72
N VAL A 211 -10.95 13.30 -7.19
CA VAL A 211 -10.33 14.60 -6.88
C VAL A 211 -11.05 15.76 -7.61
N GLY A 212 -11.06 16.92 -7.00
CA GLY A 212 -11.63 18.12 -7.61
C GLY A 212 -10.88 18.55 -8.89
N THR A 213 -11.57 19.19 -9.82
CA THR A 213 -10.99 19.63 -11.11
C THR A 213 -9.83 20.62 -10.97
N ALA A 214 -9.75 21.32 -9.84
CA ALA A 214 -8.64 22.22 -9.50
C ALA A 214 -7.41 21.47 -8.97
N ASP A 215 -7.54 20.21 -8.56
CA ASP A 215 -6.42 19.39 -8.09
C ASP A 215 -5.42 19.16 -9.22
N VAL A 216 -4.14 19.17 -8.85
CA VAL A 216 -3.03 18.91 -9.79
C VAL A 216 -3.12 17.52 -10.44
N LEU A 217 -3.77 16.57 -9.77
CA LEU A 217 -3.96 15.20 -10.24
C LEU A 217 -5.09 15.06 -11.27
N ALA A 218 -5.99 16.04 -11.42
CA ALA A 218 -7.15 15.94 -12.30
C ALA A 218 -6.79 15.74 -13.79
N GLY A 219 -5.56 16.05 -14.20
CA GLY A 219 -5.05 15.84 -15.56
C GLY A 219 -3.97 14.74 -15.66
N LEU A 220 -3.93 13.82 -14.71
CA LEU A 220 -2.91 12.76 -14.67
C LEU A 220 -3.34 11.55 -15.50
N ALA A 221 -2.58 11.22 -16.54
CA ALA A 221 -2.69 9.94 -17.22
C ALA A 221 -1.87 8.88 -16.47
N VAL A 222 -2.30 7.64 -16.49
CA VAL A 222 -1.61 6.53 -15.83
C VAL A 222 -1.32 5.44 -16.84
N ILE A 223 -0.06 4.98 -16.86
CA ILE A 223 0.38 3.79 -17.59
C ILE A 223 0.90 2.81 -16.54
N GLY A 224 0.27 1.67 -16.42
CA GLY A 224 0.66 0.62 -15.49
C GLY A 224 1.09 -0.65 -16.23
N VAL A 225 2.25 -1.20 -15.90
CA VAL A 225 2.70 -2.49 -16.43
C VAL A 225 2.40 -3.59 -15.45
N GLU A 226 1.71 -4.62 -15.93
CA GLU A 226 1.30 -5.79 -15.13
C GLU A 226 2.42 -6.81 -15.06
N ASN A 227 2.48 -7.54 -13.94
CA ASN A 227 3.30 -8.74 -13.82
C ASN A 227 2.44 -9.97 -14.12
N LEU A 228 2.95 -10.88 -14.95
CA LEU A 228 2.22 -12.09 -15.30
C LEU A 228 2.09 -13.05 -14.12
N ASP A 229 3.16 -13.13 -13.33
CA ASP A 229 3.25 -13.91 -12.11
C ASP A 229 4.41 -13.43 -11.21
N LYS A 230 4.63 -14.13 -10.11
CA LYS A 230 5.71 -13.82 -9.16
C LYS A 230 7.10 -13.94 -9.80
N ARG A 231 7.33 -14.95 -10.64
CA ARG A 231 8.62 -15.16 -11.30
C ARG A 231 8.90 -14.03 -12.29
N ASP A 232 7.92 -13.68 -13.11
CA ASP A 232 8.00 -12.56 -14.02
C ASP A 232 8.29 -11.25 -13.29
N ARG A 233 7.61 -11.00 -12.16
CA ARG A 233 7.87 -9.84 -11.30
C ARG A 233 9.32 -9.79 -10.81
N LEU A 234 9.85 -10.90 -10.32
CA LEU A 234 11.22 -10.98 -9.78
C LEU A 234 12.30 -10.80 -10.86
N THR A 235 12.04 -11.23 -12.09
CA THR A 235 12.99 -11.12 -13.21
C THR A 235 12.89 -9.79 -13.94
N THR A 236 11.76 -9.10 -13.84
CA THR A 236 11.50 -7.83 -14.54
C THR A 236 11.84 -6.61 -13.69
N LEU A 237 11.40 -6.62 -12.42
CA LEU A 237 11.59 -5.49 -11.52
C LEU A 237 12.98 -5.50 -10.85
N GLY A 238 13.32 -4.41 -10.20
CA GLY A 238 14.67 -4.13 -9.75
C GLY A 238 15.39 -3.25 -10.77
N ASP A 239 16.69 -3.36 -10.87
CA ASP A 239 17.48 -2.63 -11.86
C ASP A 239 17.63 -3.45 -13.16
N ASN A 240 16.61 -3.44 -13.98
CA ASN A 240 16.59 -4.06 -15.32
C ASN A 240 16.61 -2.94 -16.38
N PRO A 241 17.79 -2.59 -16.96
CA PRO A 241 17.92 -1.47 -17.88
C PRO A 241 17.05 -1.62 -19.15
N GLY A 242 16.90 -2.84 -19.66
CA GLY A 242 16.06 -3.12 -20.85
C GLY A 242 14.58 -2.84 -20.57
N PHE A 243 14.07 -3.33 -19.45
CA PHE A 243 12.70 -3.06 -19.03
C PHE A 243 12.47 -1.57 -18.75
N ILE A 244 13.37 -0.92 -18.00
CA ILE A 244 13.28 0.51 -17.69
C ILE A 244 13.23 1.35 -18.97
N SER A 245 14.13 1.10 -19.92
CA SER A 245 14.16 1.81 -21.22
C SER A 245 12.87 1.63 -22.00
N SER A 246 12.34 0.41 -22.05
CA SER A 246 11.08 0.09 -22.71
C SER A 246 9.90 0.78 -22.03
N LEU A 247 9.83 0.73 -20.70
CA LEU A 247 8.80 1.39 -19.89
C LEU A 247 8.78 2.91 -20.14
N LEU A 248 9.93 3.56 -20.12
CA LEU A 248 10.03 5.00 -20.44
C LEU A 248 9.63 5.32 -21.88
N GLY A 249 9.83 4.37 -22.80
CA GLY A 249 9.44 4.49 -24.21
C GLY A 249 7.92 4.50 -24.43
N THR A 250 7.14 3.85 -23.54
CA THR A 250 5.67 3.74 -23.70
C THR A 250 4.98 5.11 -23.68
N VAL A 251 5.49 6.09 -22.95
CA VAL A 251 4.92 7.44 -22.87
C VAL A 251 4.81 8.05 -24.25
N ARG A 252 5.91 8.00 -25.04
CA ARG A 252 5.94 8.52 -26.41
C ARG A 252 5.10 7.64 -27.35
N ALA A 253 5.22 6.32 -27.24
CA ALA A 253 4.48 5.39 -28.10
C ALA A 253 2.96 5.57 -27.98
N LEU A 254 2.47 5.94 -26.79
CA LEU A 254 1.05 6.21 -26.52
C LEU A 254 0.62 7.66 -26.81
N GLY A 255 1.50 8.49 -27.36
CA GLY A 255 1.22 9.89 -27.67
C GLY A 255 0.96 10.75 -26.44
N LEU A 256 1.45 10.33 -25.25
CA LEU A 256 1.33 11.08 -24.02
C LEU A 256 2.55 11.98 -23.81
N GLY A 257 2.35 13.10 -23.08
CA GLY A 257 3.40 14.07 -22.83
C GLY A 257 3.17 14.82 -21.53
N GLY A 258 4.15 15.67 -21.18
CA GLY A 258 4.20 16.40 -19.92
C GLY A 258 5.16 15.78 -18.92
N PRO A 259 5.24 16.33 -17.69
CA PRO A 259 6.06 15.76 -16.65
C PRO A 259 5.72 14.29 -16.42
N THR A 260 6.74 13.42 -16.51
CA THR A 260 6.59 11.99 -16.31
C THR A 260 7.14 11.59 -14.95
N ILE A 261 6.35 10.88 -14.17
CA ILE A 261 6.73 10.37 -12.84
C ILE A 261 6.65 8.84 -12.90
N LEU A 262 7.67 8.17 -12.37
CA LEU A 262 7.64 6.71 -12.19
C LEU A 262 7.45 6.38 -10.71
N ALA A 263 6.44 5.59 -10.41
CA ALA A 263 6.21 5.10 -9.05
C ALA A 263 6.26 3.58 -8.98
N GLY A 264 6.78 3.07 -7.86
CA GLY A 264 6.79 1.65 -7.58
C GLY A 264 6.94 1.34 -6.09
N GLN A 265 6.51 0.14 -5.72
CA GLN A 265 6.51 -0.37 -4.36
C GLN A 265 7.43 -1.59 -4.28
N SER A 266 8.13 -1.74 -3.14
CA SER A 266 9.00 -2.91 -2.95
C SER A 266 10.06 -3.01 -4.07
N LEU A 267 10.08 -4.07 -4.87
CA LEU A 267 10.95 -4.19 -6.05
C LEU A 267 10.69 -3.09 -7.11
N GLY A 268 9.43 -2.68 -7.27
CA GLY A 268 9.09 -1.54 -8.13
C GLY A 268 9.70 -0.24 -7.63
N GLY A 269 9.88 -0.07 -6.32
CA GLY A 269 10.59 1.05 -5.72
C GLY A 269 12.08 1.07 -6.11
N VAL A 270 12.74 -0.10 -6.16
CA VAL A 270 14.10 -0.24 -6.69
C VAL A 270 14.13 0.17 -8.17
N THR A 271 13.18 -0.32 -8.98
CA THR A 271 13.05 0.07 -10.39
C THR A 271 12.91 1.57 -10.57
N ALA A 272 12.09 2.24 -9.73
CA ALA A 272 11.88 3.67 -9.84
C ALA A 272 13.16 4.47 -9.57
N VAL A 273 13.90 4.14 -8.50
CA VAL A 273 15.17 4.80 -8.18
C VAL A 273 16.23 4.51 -9.26
N ALA A 274 16.36 3.24 -9.69
CA ALA A 274 17.31 2.87 -10.74
C ALA A 274 17.01 3.61 -12.06
N ALA A 275 15.74 3.77 -12.42
CA ALA A 275 15.34 4.52 -13.61
C ALA A 275 15.76 5.99 -13.54
N ALA A 276 15.61 6.66 -12.39
CA ALA A 276 16.05 8.03 -12.20
C ALA A 276 17.57 8.19 -12.37
N LEU A 277 18.34 7.23 -11.86
CA LEU A 277 19.80 7.24 -11.92
C LEU A 277 20.31 6.90 -13.34
N ARG A 278 19.75 5.89 -14.00
CA ARG A 278 20.17 5.46 -15.34
C ARG A 278 19.72 6.36 -16.48
N HIS A 279 18.61 7.09 -16.28
CA HIS A 279 18.03 7.96 -17.30
C HIS A 279 17.88 9.40 -16.80
N PRO A 280 19.00 10.10 -16.49
CA PRO A 280 18.98 11.44 -15.94
C PRO A 280 18.19 12.40 -16.81
N GLY A 281 17.31 13.21 -16.20
CA GLY A 281 16.47 14.19 -16.90
C GLY A 281 15.26 13.64 -17.67
N ARG A 282 15.07 12.32 -17.74
CA ARG A 282 13.91 11.71 -18.43
C ARG A 282 12.63 11.71 -17.54
N LEU A 283 12.78 11.80 -16.24
CA LEU A 283 11.71 11.79 -15.27
C LEU A 283 11.69 13.13 -14.51
N ALA A 284 10.50 13.70 -14.36
CA ALA A 284 10.28 14.84 -13.49
C ALA A 284 10.35 14.42 -12.01
N GLY A 285 10.04 13.16 -11.73
CA GLY A 285 10.20 12.60 -10.40
C GLY A 285 10.04 11.10 -10.36
N VAL A 286 10.44 10.51 -9.23
CA VAL A 286 10.17 9.12 -8.88
C VAL A 286 9.59 9.04 -7.48
N ILE A 287 8.73 8.05 -7.26
CA ILE A 287 8.14 7.72 -5.97
C ILE A 287 8.49 6.26 -5.68
N ALA A 288 9.33 6.04 -4.68
CA ALA A 288 9.74 4.71 -4.27
C ALA A 288 9.22 4.41 -2.86
N GLN A 289 8.19 3.58 -2.79
CA GLN A 289 7.54 3.22 -1.52
C GLN A 289 8.07 1.87 -1.04
N SER A 290 8.62 1.86 0.18
CA SER A 290 9.23 0.67 0.78
C SER A 290 10.17 -0.08 -0.17
N PRO A 291 11.13 0.57 -0.84
CA PRO A 291 11.99 -0.08 -1.81
C PRO A 291 12.71 -1.27 -1.17
N SER A 292 12.81 -2.39 -1.90
CA SER A 292 13.44 -3.63 -1.45
C SER A 292 14.96 -3.45 -1.35
N MET A 293 15.44 -2.82 -0.29
CA MET A 293 16.86 -2.48 -0.09
C MET A 293 17.78 -3.71 -0.04
N TRP A 294 17.22 -4.89 0.23
CA TRP A 294 17.91 -6.18 0.18
C TRP A 294 18.20 -6.70 -1.24
N TRP A 295 17.60 -6.07 -2.25
CA TRP A 295 17.74 -6.53 -3.64
C TRP A 295 19.07 -6.12 -4.25
N ALA A 296 19.70 -7.05 -4.98
CA ALA A 296 20.85 -6.79 -5.85
C ALA A 296 20.78 -7.71 -7.09
N PRO A 297 21.40 -7.34 -8.23
CA PRO A 297 21.46 -8.17 -9.42
C PRO A 297 22.16 -9.51 -9.13
N GLY A 298 21.56 -10.61 -9.59
CA GLY A 298 22.14 -11.96 -9.44
C GLY A 298 22.13 -12.54 -8.02
N VAL A 299 21.54 -11.84 -7.06
CA VAL A 299 21.36 -12.32 -5.68
C VAL A 299 19.94 -12.84 -5.51
N GLU A 300 19.79 -14.01 -4.90
CA GLU A 300 18.48 -14.57 -4.61
C GLU A 300 17.74 -13.65 -3.62
N PRO A 301 16.48 -13.28 -3.93
CA PRO A 301 15.73 -12.33 -3.13
C PRO A 301 15.47 -12.82 -1.70
N SER A 302 16.00 -12.14 -0.69
CA SER A 302 15.76 -12.45 0.72
C SER A 302 15.79 -11.20 1.59
N PRO A 303 14.71 -10.88 2.31
CA PRO A 303 14.70 -9.81 3.31
C PRO A 303 15.73 -9.99 4.44
N ALA A 304 16.22 -11.20 4.66
CA ALA A 304 17.26 -11.47 5.65
C ALA A 304 18.60 -10.78 5.31
N LEU A 305 18.83 -10.42 4.04
CA LEU A 305 20.03 -9.70 3.60
C LEU A 305 20.11 -8.27 4.18
N LEU A 306 19.02 -7.67 4.66
CA LEU A 306 19.07 -6.38 5.37
C LEU A 306 19.90 -6.39 6.66
N GLY A 307 20.16 -7.57 7.23
CA GLY A 307 21.06 -7.73 8.37
C GLY A 307 22.52 -7.98 8.00
N SER A 308 22.86 -8.05 6.70
CA SER A 308 24.22 -8.27 6.24
C SER A 308 25.07 -7.00 6.34
N THR A 309 26.38 -7.15 6.41
CA THR A 309 27.34 -6.04 6.38
C THR A 309 27.62 -5.55 4.95
N THR A 310 27.01 -6.15 3.94
CA THR A 310 27.17 -5.78 2.54
C THR A 310 26.42 -4.48 2.28
N ARG A 311 27.07 -3.55 1.60
CA ARG A 311 26.46 -2.28 1.20
C ARG A 311 25.27 -2.54 0.26
N ASP A 312 24.18 -1.84 0.49
CA ASP A 312 22.99 -1.92 -0.35
C ASP A 312 23.29 -1.56 -1.81
N TYR A 313 22.58 -2.19 -2.72
CA TYR A 313 22.77 -2.01 -4.17
C TYR A 313 22.49 -0.58 -4.64
N LEU A 314 21.36 0.03 -4.25
CA LEU A 314 21.00 1.37 -4.71
C LEU A 314 22.04 2.44 -4.32
N PRO A 315 22.57 2.48 -3.08
CA PRO A 315 23.73 3.32 -2.75
C PRO A 315 24.95 3.11 -3.65
N SER A 316 25.26 1.85 -4.01
CA SER A 316 26.38 1.59 -4.93
C SER A 316 26.11 2.07 -6.36
N LEU A 317 24.85 2.06 -6.78
CA LEU A 317 24.44 2.58 -8.10
C LEU A 317 24.61 4.10 -8.19
N ILE A 318 24.42 4.84 -7.08
CA ILE A 318 24.62 6.29 -7.00
C ILE A 318 26.09 6.68 -7.24
N ASP A 319 27.05 5.80 -6.91
CA ASP A 319 28.46 6.07 -7.18
C ASP A 319 28.80 6.09 -8.67
N VAL A 320 28.04 5.32 -9.46
CA VAL A 320 28.22 5.18 -10.92
C VAL A 320 27.35 6.16 -11.70
N HIS A 321 26.13 6.41 -11.21
CA HIS A 321 25.13 7.23 -11.88
C HIS A 321 24.69 8.39 -10.98
N ARG A 322 25.05 9.60 -11.33
CA ARG A 322 24.66 10.78 -10.56
C ARG A 322 23.18 11.11 -10.78
N PRO A 323 22.43 11.41 -9.70
CA PRO A 323 21.05 11.87 -9.84
C PRO A 323 21.01 13.23 -10.58
N HIS A 324 19.97 13.40 -11.40
CA HIS A 324 19.74 14.68 -12.07
C HIS A 324 19.06 15.69 -11.12
N PRO A 325 19.56 16.93 -10.99
CA PRO A 325 19.02 17.91 -10.04
C PRO A 325 17.53 18.25 -10.26
N GLY A 326 17.07 18.18 -11.51
CA GLY A 326 15.67 18.43 -11.86
C GLY A 326 14.71 17.25 -11.66
N THR A 327 15.21 16.11 -11.15
CA THR A 327 14.38 14.95 -10.83
C THR A 327 14.11 14.88 -9.34
N SER A 328 12.83 14.98 -8.93
CA SER A 328 12.44 14.82 -7.52
C SER A 328 12.38 13.33 -7.15
N ILE A 329 13.04 12.95 -6.06
CA ILE A 329 13.03 11.56 -5.56
C ILE A 329 12.28 11.52 -4.23
N ALA A 330 11.06 10.97 -4.22
CA ALA A 330 10.27 10.79 -3.02
C ALA A 330 10.41 9.34 -2.54
N LEU A 331 11.02 9.17 -1.38
CA LEU A 331 11.13 7.89 -0.68
C LEU A 331 10.11 7.83 0.43
N SER A 332 9.44 6.69 0.58
CA SER A 332 8.53 6.43 1.69
C SER A 332 8.78 5.04 2.25
N VAL A 333 8.62 4.87 3.57
CA VAL A 333 8.77 3.58 4.24
C VAL A 333 7.83 3.49 5.44
N GLY A 334 7.30 2.29 5.70
CA GLY A 334 6.50 2.03 6.89
C GLY A 334 7.37 1.94 8.14
N ALA A 335 6.99 2.64 9.21
CA ALA A 335 7.71 2.62 10.50
C ALA A 335 7.85 1.20 11.10
N ARG A 336 6.95 0.29 10.68
CA ARG A 336 6.94 -1.11 11.14
C ARG A 336 7.71 -2.06 10.24
N GLU A 337 8.49 -1.54 9.30
CA GLU A 337 9.32 -2.36 8.39
C GLU A 337 10.72 -2.65 8.95
N ALA A 338 10.90 -2.50 10.26
CA ALA A 338 12.13 -2.86 10.98
C ALA A 338 13.40 -2.26 10.34
N ALA A 339 14.36 -3.11 9.94
CA ALA A 339 15.63 -2.68 9.36
C ALA A 339 15.46 -1.84 8.08
N SER A 340 14.41 -2.05 7.30
CA SER A 340 14.17 -1.29 6.06
C SER A 340 14.14 0.22 6.28
N VAL A 341 13.66 0.69 7.46
CA VAL A 341 13.60 2.12 7.78
C VAL A 341 14.98 2.76 7.74
N ALA A 342 15.96 2.11 8.39
CA ALA A 342 17.35 2.62 8.43
C ALA A 342 18.01 2.60 7.03
N HIS A 343 17.77 1.54 6.25
CA HIS A 343 18.32 1.43 4.90
C HIS A 343 17.74 2.48 3.94
N VAL A 344 16.43 2.74 3.99
CA VAL A 344 15.80 3.78 3.16
C VAL A 344 16.23 5.18 3.60
N ALA A 345 16.41 5.40 4.91
CA ALA A 345 16.96 6.66 5.42
C ALA A 345 18.41 6.89 4.97
N GLY A 346 19.23 5.83 4.98
CA GLY A 346 20.58 5.87 4.43
C GLY A 346 20.60 6.23 2.94
N LEU A 347 19.70 5.64 2.15
CA LEU A 347 19.55 5.97 0.74
C LEU A 347 19.19 7.45 0.51
N ASP A 348 18.27 8.01 1.30
CA ASP A 348 17.91 9.44 1.20
C ASP A 348 19.13 10.34 1.49
N LEU A 349 19.89 10.02 2.53
CA LEU A 349 21.10 10.77 2.88
C LEU A 349 22.15 10.73 1.76
N GLU A 350 22.39 9.57 1.17
CA GLU A 350 23.35 9.43 0.07
C GLU A 350 22.90 10.16 -1.20
N LEU A 351 21.61 10.08 -1.54
CA LEU A 351 21.03 10.83 -2.66
C LEU A 351 21.25 12.34 -2.48
N ARG A 352 20.92 12.87 -1.30
CA ARG A 352 21.12 14.30 -0.97
C ARG A 352 22.59 14.70 -0.99
N ALA A 353 23.48 13.87 -0.45
CA ALA A 353 24.93 14.12 -0.47
C ALA A 353 25.48 14.21 -1.90
N ARG A 354 24.79 13.62 -2.89
CA ARG A 354 25.13 13.70 -4.31
C ARG A 354 24.33 14.77 -5.07
N GLY A 355 23.63 15.66 -4.37
CA GLY A 355 22.89 16.80 -4.95
C GLY A 355 21.51 16.48 -5.48
N ALA A 356 20.94 15.30 -5.16
CA ALA A 356 19.58 14.98 -5.54
C ALA A 356 18.55 15.80 -4.74
N THR A 357 17.45 16.16 -5.39
CA THR A 357 16.24 16.63 -4.72
C THR A 357 15.51 15.42 -4.15
N SER A 358 15.90 14.97 -2.95
CA SER A 358 15.34 13.79 -2.30
C SER A 358 14.56 14.15 -1.04
N SER A 359 13.52 13.38 -0.74
CA SER A 359 12.74 13.49 0.49
C SER A 359 12.35 12.11 1.02
N LEU A 360 12.35 11.95 2.35
CA LEU A 360 11.92 10.74 3.03
C LEU A 360 10.65 11.02 3.83
N THR A 361 9.67 10.12 3.69
CA THR A 361 8.47 10.06 4.53
C THR A 361 8.41 8.73 5.26
N VAL A 362 8.26 8.76 6.58
CA VAL A 362 8.03 7.56 7.40
C VAL A 362 6.57 7.55 7.83
N VAL A 363 5.84 6.49 7.49
CA VAL A 363 4.40 6.35 7.75
C VAL A 363 4.18 5.28 8.82
N ASP A 364 3.24 5.49 9.76
CA ASP A 364 2.88 4.44 10.72
C ASP A 364 2.06 3.34 10.01
N GLY A 365 2.78 2.39 9.46
CA GLY A 365 2.28 1.26 8.68
C GLY A 365 3.38 0.23 8.48
N GLY A 366 3.03 -0.89 7.85
CA GLY A 366 3.96 -1.93 7.45
C GLY A 366 4.23 -1.90 5.94
N HIS A 367 4.59 -3.04 5.36
CA HIS A 367 4.82 -3.21 3.92
C HIS A 367 3.47 -3.42 3.22
N ASP A 368 2.75 -2.33 2.88
CA ASP A 368 1.31 -2.41 2.72
C ASP A 368 0.68 -1.34 1.81
N TYR A 369 -0.13 -1.78 0.86
CA TYR A 369 -0.92 -0.91 -0.01
C TYR A 369 -1.96 -0.06 0.75
N ALA A 370 -2.37 -0.45 1.94
CA ALA A 370 -3.33 0.31 2.74
C ALA A 370 -2.87 1.76 2.97
N TRP A 371 -1.57 2.00 3.14
CA TRP A 371 -1.02 3.34 3.23
C TRP A 371 -0.32 3.80 1.94
N TRP A 372 0.31 2.90 1.16
CA TRP A 372 0.99 3.28 -0.09
C TRP A 372 0.08 4.05 -1.03
N ARG A 373 -1.18 3.66 -1.14
CA ARG A 373 -2.13 4.31 -2.05
C ARG A 373 -2.34 5.79 -1.73
N GLY A 374 -2.53 6.15 -0.46
CA GLY A 374 -2.69 7.55 -0.03
C GLY A 374 -1.39 8.34 -0.13
N ASP A 375 -0.27 7.75 0.31
CA ASP A 375 1.06 8.38 0.18
C ASP A 375 1.42 8.63 -1.28
N LEU A 376 1.11 7.72 -2.20
CA LEU A 376 1.31 7.93 -3.64
C LEU A 376 0.68 9.25 -4.11
N LEU A 377 -0.57 9.53 -3.76
CA LEU A 377 -1.24 10.77 -4.17
C LEU A 377 -0.63 12.01 -3.51
N ILE A 378 -0.21 11.89 -2.25
CA ILE A 378 0.48 12.98 -1.54
C ILE A 378 1.80 13.33 -2.26
N GLN A 379 2.62 12.33 -2.58
CA GLN A 379 3.90 12.54 -3.25
C GLN A 379 3.71 13.07 -4.69
N LEU A 380 2.71 12.56 -5.41
CA LEU A 380 2.36 13.07 -6.74
C LEU A 380 1.99 14.55 -6.69
N ARG A 381 1.14 14.96 -5.73
CA ARG A 381 0.78 16.39 -5.55
C ARG A 381 2.02 17.24 -5.28
N ARG A 382 2.94 16.80 -4.43
CA ARG A 382 4.19 17.50 -4.13
C ARG A 382 5.05 17.70 -5.38
N ILE A 383 5.32 16.61 -6.11
CA ILE A 383 6.17 16.65 -7.31
C ILE A 383 5.54 17.52 -8.41
N LEU A 384 4.26 17.32 -8.71
CA LEU A 384 3.59 18.07 -9.77
C LEU A 384 3.40 19.55 -9.45
N SER A 385 3.21 19.91 -8.18
CA SER A 385 3.13 21.32 -7.76
C SER A 385 4.48 22.01 -7.87
N ALA A 386 5.58 21.36 -7.47
CA ALA A 386 6.93 21.90 -7.61
C ALA A 386 7.30 22.13 -9.09
N ASN A 387 6.97 21.17 -9.97
CA ASN A 387 7.22 21.31 -11.40
C ASN A 387 6.43 22.48 -12.04
N ARG A 388 5.22 22.79 -11.58
CA ARG A 388 4.46 23.94 -12.07
C ARG A 388 5.14 25.27 -11.71
N GLN A 389 5.71 25.38 -10.51
CA GLN A 389 6.38 26.59 -10.04
C GLN A 389 7.66 26.90 -10.83
N THR A 390 8.45 25.87 -11.17
CA THR A 390 9.67 26.03 -11.97
C THR A 390 9.40 26.52 -13.40
N HIS A 391 8.26 26.18 -13.97
CA HIS A 391 7.86 26.66 -15.31
C HIS A 391 7.19 28.05 -15.33
N LEU A 392 6.84 28.61 -14.16
CA LEU A 392 6.23 29.94 -14.02
C LEU A 392 7.24 31.05 -13.72
N VAL A 393 8.50 30.71 -13.38
CA VAL A 393 9.58 31.69 -13.22
C VAL A 393 10.16 32.00 -14.61
N PRO A 394 9.98 33.21 -15.16
CA PRO A 394 10.55 33.58 -16.45
C PRO A 394 12.09 33.51 -16.37
N SER A 395 12.71 33.02 -17.44
CA SER A 395 14.18 32.93 -17.62
C SER A 395 14.91 34.30 -17.63
N SER A 396 14.28 35.39 -17.18
CA SER A 396 14.78 36.76 -17.25
C SER A 396 15.50 37.27 -16.00
N ALA A 397 15.89 36.38 -15.06
CA ALA A 397 16.59 36.77 -13.84
C ALA A 397 18.09 36.34 -13.77
N LEU A 398 18.68 36.04 -14.92
CA LEU A 398 20.11 35.73 -15.04
C LEU A 398 20.75 36.58 -16.16
N THR A 399 20.75 37.88 -15.97
CA THR A 399 21.70 38.79 -16.66
C THR A 399 22.45 39.62 -15.62
#